data_131fcd7ee7e63bcc440a48f1485cffa9
#
_entry.id   131fcd7ee7e63bcc440a48f1485cffa9
#
_cell.length_a   1.000
_cell.length_b   1.000
_cell.length_c   1.000
_cell.angle_alpha   90.00
_cell.angle_beta   90.00
_cell.angle_gamma   90.00
#
_symmetry.space_group_name_H-M   'P 1'
#
loop_
_entity.id
_entity.type
_entity.pdbx_description
1 polymer ?
#
loop_
_entity_poly.entity_id
_entity_poly.type
_entity_poly.pdbx_seq_one_letter_code
_entity_poly.pdbx_strand_id
1 'polypeptide(L)'
;MTPFATRVAGEPRGATPRSCVLAARAAAVVMVGVAAFQVALVLGAPWGAYTQGGGTVGTLGTFGRSLAAVSCAILLAMAAAILARVREGPLKSAPGSVVSVLAWFTTVYAAASVVLNLATHSSSERAVFAPTAILLFVLVVTAMVGSRRTR
;
A
#
# COMPACT_ATOMS: atom_id res chain seq x y z
N MET A 1 5.61 53.98 -20.89
CA MET A 1 6.02 52.62 -21.29
C MET A 1 5.88 51.74 -20.09
N THR A 2 4.78 51.02 -19.98
CA THR A 2 4.50 50.03 -18.90
C THR A 2 4.98 48.66 -19.36
N PRO A 3 5.77 47.92 -18.58
CA PRO A 3 6.21 46.59 -18.97
C PRO A 3 5.03 45.62 -18.90
N PHE A 4 4.80 44.92 -20.00
CA PHE A 4 3.86 43.84 -20.15
C PHE A 4 4.29 42.68 -19.22
N ALA A 5 3.65 42.55 -18.07
CA ALA A 5 3.82 41.36 -17.22
C ALA A 5 3.16 40.19 -17.93
N THR A 6 3.98 39.34 -18.57
CA THR A 6 3.55 38.03 -19.11
C THR A 6 3.07 37.19 -17.96
N ARG A 7 1.76 37.15 -17.76
CA ARG A 7 1.11 36.25 -16.82
C ARG A 7 1.31 34.82 -17.35
N VAL A 8 2.29 34.11 -16.81
CA VAL A 8 2.44 32.67 -17.03
C VAL A 8 1.11 32.03 -16.66
N ALA A 9 0.47 31.40 -17.64
CA ALA A 9 -0.81 30.70 -17.45
C ALA A 9 -0.64 29.68 -16.31
N GLY A 10 -1.31 29.96 -15.17
CA GLY A 10 -1.21 29.15 -13.99
C GLY A 10 -1.74 27.74 -14.27
N GLU A 11 -0.98 26.75 -13.92
CA GLU A 11 -1.47 25.38 -13.82
C GLU A 11 -2.78 25.37 -13.02
N PRO A 12 -3.78 24.57 -13.41
CA PRO A 12 -5.05 24.53 -12.72
C PRO A 12 -4.81 24.14 -11.25
N ARG A 13 -5.00 25.11 -10.36
CA ARG A 13 -4.93 24.89 -8.91
C ARG A 13 -6.00 23.85 -8.54
N GLY A 14 -5.59 22.60 -8.23
CA GLY A 14 -6.50 21.56 -7.74
C GLY A 14 -6.34 20.17 -8.34
N ALA A 15 -5.53 19.98 -9.38
CA ALA A 15 -5.28 18.65 -9.94
C ALA A 15 -4.26 17.87 -9.08
N THR A 16 -4.60 16.64 -8.70
CA THR A 16 -3.65 15.73 -8.02
C THR A 16 -2.45 15.47 -8.96
N PRO A 17 -1.20 15.65 -8.50
CA PRO A 17 -0.02 15.41 -9.34
C PRO A 17 -0.03 13.99 -9.93
N ARG A 18 0.33 13.86 -11.20
CA ARG A 18 0.38 12.56 -11.90
C ARG A 18 1.25 11.54 -11.16
N SER A 19 2.37 11.99 -10.58
CA SER A 19 3.24 11.13 -9.76
C SER A 19 2.52 10.49 -8.58
N CYS A 20 1.59 11.21 -7.93
CA CYS A 20 0.83 10.69 -6.80
C CYS A 20 -0.22 9.66 -7.23
N VAL A 21 -0.86 9.89 -8.38
CA VAL A 21 -1.81 8.92 -8.96
C VAL A 21 -1.08 7.65 -9.35
N LEU A 22 0.06 7.75 -10.01
CA LEU A 22 0.88 6.60 -10.40
C LEU A 22 1.40 5.85 -9.16
N ALA A 23 1.87 6.56 -8.14
CA ALA A 23 2.32 5.95 -6.88
C ALA A 23 1.17 5.23 -6.16
N ALA A 24 -0.03 5.80 -6.10
CA ALA A 24 -1.20 5.16 -5.51
C ALA A 24 -1.61 3.89 -6.27
N ARG A 25 -1.62 3.94 -7.60
CA ARG A 25 -1.91 2.77 -8.44
C ARG A 25 -0.85 1.68 -8.27
N ALA A 26 0.44 2.03 -8.29
CA ALA A 26 1.53 1.08 -8.09
C ALA A 26 1.46 0.45 -6.68
N ALA A 27 1.19 1.25 -5.63
CA ALA A 27 0.97 0.73 -4.28
C ALA A 27 -0.19 -0.27 -4.23
N ALA A 28 -1.32 0.06 -4.87
CA ALA A 28 -2.47 -0.84 -4.93
C ALA A 28 -2.15 -2.15 -5.67
N VAL A 29 -1.40 -2.10 -6.77
CA VAL A 29 -0.94 -3.31 -7.49
C VAL A 29 -0.06 -4.19 -6.61
N VAL A 30 0.90 -3.60 -5.88
CA VAL A 30 1.75 -4.35 -4.94
C VAL A 30 0.89 -4.99 -3.84
N MET A 31 -0.04 -4.25 -3.24
CA MET A 31 -0.94 -4.79 -2.19
C MET A 31 -1.81 -5.93 -2.71
N VAL A 32 -2.37 -5.80 -3.93
CA VAL A 32 -3.16 -6.87 -4.57
C VAL A 32 -2.28 -8.09 -4.85
N GLY A 33 -1.04 -7.90 -5.29
CA GLY A 33 -0.09 -9.01 -5.47
C GLY A 33 0.21 -9.76 -4.17
N VAL A 34 0.44 -9.03 -3.07
CA VAL A 34 0.62 -9.64 -1.75
C VAL A 34 -0.68 -10.29 -1.25
N ALA A 35 -1.84 -9.70 -1.52
CA ALA A 35 -3.13 -10.31 -1.20
C ALA A 35 -3.35 -11.64 -1.97
N ALA A 36 -2.96 -11.70 -3.24
CA ALA A 36 -3.01 -12.94 -4.03
C ALA A 36 -2.10 -14.03 -3.43
N PHE A 37 -0.91 -13.67 -2.94
CA PHE A 37 -0.04 -14.57 -2.18
C PHE A 37 -0.76 -15.08 -0.92
N GLN A 38 -1.46 -14.22 -0.16
CA GLN A 38 -2.22 -14.64 1.03
C GLN A 38 -3.36 -15.59 0.66
N VAL A 39 -4.07 -15.36 -0.46
CA VAL A 39 -5.08 -16.29 -0.97
C VAL A 39 -4.47 -17.66 -1.26
N ALA A 40 -3.31 -17.70 -1.91
CA ALA A 40 -2.62 -18.95 -2.18
C ALA A 40 -2.28 -19.72 -0.89
N LEU A 41 -1.84 -19.03 0.17
CA LEU A 41 -1.60 -19.64 1.49
C LEU A 41 -2.88 -20.21 2.11
N VAL A 42 -4.00 -19.48 2.03
CA VAL A 42 -5.32 -19.96 2.50
C VAL A 42 -5.73 -21.22 1.75
N LEU A 43 -5.49 -21.29 0.45
CA LEU A 43 -5.77 -22.44 -0.40
C LEU A 43 -4.80 -23.61 -0.20
N GLY A 44 -3.74 -23.44 0.60
CA GLY A 44 -2.82 -24.51 0.98
C GLY A 44 -1.53 -24.55 0.17
N ALA A 45 -1.12 -23.44 -0.44
CA ALA A 45 0.20 -23.36 -1.06
C ALA A 45 1.30 -23.68 -0.04
N PRO A 46 2.34 -24.47 -0.40
CA PRO A 46 3.40 -24.92 0.51
C PRO A 46 4.48 -23.83 0.72
N TRP A 47 4.05 -22.61 0.98
CA TRP A 47 4.92 -21.43 1.07
C TRP A 47 5.07 -20.89 2.49
N GLY A 48 4.83 -21.70 3.51
CA GLY A 48 4.89 -21.28 4.90
C GLY A 48 6.24 -20.70 5.33
N ALA A 49 7.35 -21.17 4.71
CA ALA A 49 8.69 -20.65 4.97
C ALA A 49 8.87 -19.15 4.57
N TYR A 50 8.00 -18.61 3.73
CA TYR A 50 8.04 -17.23 3.25
C TYR A 50 7.11 -16.28 4.01
N THR A 51 6.50 -16.73 5.11
CA THR A 51 5.52 -15.93 5.85
C THR A 51 5.53 -16.25 7.34
N GLN A 52 4.96 -15.36 8.15
CA GLN A 52 4.73 -15.57 9.59
C GLN A 52 6.02 -15.96 10.37
N GLY A 53 7.15 -15.34 10.01
CA GLY A 53 8.44 -15.63 10.62
C GLY A 53 9.15 -16.86 10.07
N GLY A 54 8.58 -17.54 9.05
CA GLY A 54 9.19 -18.70 8.39
C GLY A 54 9.23 -19.97 9.24
N GLY A 55 8.54 -20.00 10.38
CA GLY A 55 8.55 -21.12 11.32
C GLY A 55 7.85 -22.40 10.81
N THR A 56 7.14 -22.33 9.68
CA THR A 56 6.41 -23.45 9.11
C THR A 56 6.99 -23.81 7.74
N VAL A 57 7.53 -25.01 7.59
CA VAL A 57 7.92 -25.54 6.28
C VAL A 57 6.72 -26.23 5.64
N GLY A 58 6.42 -25.88 4.38
CA GLY A 58 5.27 -26.44 3.66
C GLY A 58 3.97 -25.64 3.88
N THR A 59 2.85 -26.34 4.02
CA THR A 59 1.52 -25.70 4.14
C THR A 59 1.25 -25.19 5.55
N LEU A 60 0.61 -24.02 5.64
CA LEU A 60 0.17 -23.48 6.93
C LEU A 60 -0.94 -24.32 7.56
N GLY A 61 -0.90 -24.46 8.88
CA GLY A 61 -2.03 -24.99 9.68
C GLY A 61 -3.21 -24.03 9.70
N THR A 62 -4.33 -24.45 10.30
CA THR A 62 -5.59 -23.68 10.33
C THR A 62 -5.41 -22.26 10.84
N PHE A 63 -4.68 -22.06 11.94
CA PHE A 63 -4.41 -20.73 12.49
C PHE A 63 -3.64 -19.84 11.51
N GLY A 64 -2.57 -20.35 10.89
CA GLY A 64 -1.79 -19.59 9.90
C GLY A 64 -2.61 -19.21 8.66
N ARG A 65 -3.51 -20.10 8.20
CA ARG A 65 -4.43 -19.80 7.10
C ARG A 65 -5.46 -18.74 7.47
N SER A 66 -5.99 -18.77 8.70
CA SER A 66 -6.90 -17.73 9.19
C SER A 66 -6.21 -16.37 9.25
N LEU A 67 -4.95 -16.32 9.71
CA LEU A 67 -4.15 -15.11 9.73
C LEU A 67 -3.88 -14.58 8.30
N ALA A 68 -3.61 -15.48 7.35
CA ALA A 68 -3.46 -15.12 5.95
C ALA A 68 -4.76 -14.52 5.36
N ALA A 69 -5.93 -15.10 5.70
CA ALA A 69 -7.22 -14.56 5.26
C ALA A 69 -7.48 -13.14 5.79
N VAL A 70 -7.20 -12.90 7.06
CA VAL A 70 -7.29 -11.56 7.67
C VAL A 70 -6.31 -10.59 7.00
N SER A 71 -5.07 -11.00 6.77
CA SER A 71 -4.07 -10.19 6.07
C SER A 71 -4.50 -9.82 4.65
N CYS A 72 -5.11 -10.76 3.92
CA CYS A 72 -5.69 -10.51 2.60
C CYS A 72 -6.74 -9.39 2.65
N ALA A 73 -7.70 -9.47 3.58
CA ALA A 73 -8.76 -8.47 3.75
C ALA A 73 -8.18 -7.08 4.08
N ILE A 74 -7.21 -7.01 4.99
CA ILE A 74 -6.52 -5.76 5.35
C ILE A 74 -5.81 -5.16 4.13
N LEU A 75 -5.06 -5.94 3.36
CA LEU A 75 -4.34 -5.47 2.18
C LEU A 75 -5.28 -4.90 1.12
N LEU A 76 -6.42 -5.55 0.87
CA LEU A 76 -7.43 -5.06 -0.08
C LEU A 76 -8.09 -3.77 0.41
N ALA A 77 -8.39 -3.67 1.70
CA ALA A 77 -8.91 -2.43 2.30
C ALA A 77 -7.90 -1.27 2.20
N MET A 78 -6.61 -1.54 2.44
CA MET A 78 -5.54 -0.57 2.30
C MET A 78 -5.34 -0.12 0.84
N ALA A 79 -5.42 -1.05 -0.13
CA ALA A 79 -5.36 -0.72 -1.55
C ALA A 79 -6.52 0.20 -1.95
N ALA A 80 -7.74 -0.10 -1.50
CA ALA A 80 -8.90 0.74 -1.73
C ALA A 80 -8.75 2.13 -1.09
N ALA A 81 -8.21 2.21 0.13
CA ALA A 81 -7.99 3.46 0.85
C ALA A 81 -6.98 4.38 0.14
N ILE A 82 -5.86 3.82 -0.34
CA ILE A 82 -4.83 4.62 -1.01
C ILE A 82 -5.28 5.12 -2.39
N LEU A 83 -6.06 4.33 -3.13
CA LEU A 83 -6.70 4.76 -4.37
C LEU A 83 -7.73 5.88 -4.12
N ALA A 84 -8.52 5.79 -3.05
CA ALA A 84 -9.48 6.82 -2.69
C ALA A 84 -8.82 8.19 -2.40
N ARG A 85 -7.58 8.22 -1.93
CA ARG A 85 -6.80 9.47 -1.74
C ARG A 85 -6.60 10.25 -3.04
N VAL A 86 -6.54 9.55 -4.17
CA VAL A 86 -6.41 10.14 -5.51
C VAL A 86 -7.75 10.12 -6.27
N ARG A 87 -8.86 9.93 -5.56
CA ARG A 87 -10.24 9.89 -6.07
C ARG A 87 -10.49 8.73 -7.05
N GLU A 88 -9.83 7.60 -6.83
CA GLU A 88 -9.99 6.37 -7.61
C GLU A 88 -10.45 5.20 -6.73
N GLY A 89 -10.82 4.09 -7.37
CA GLY A 89 -11.17 2.84 -6.70
C GLY A 89 -12.54 2.83 -6.02
N PRO A 90 -12.86 1.76 -5.27
CA PRO A 90 -14.19 1.53 -4.72
C PRO A 90 -14.59 2.52 -3.62
N LEU A 91 -13.63 3.10 -2.90
CA LEU A 91 -13.88 4.07 -1.83
C LEU A 91 -13.77 5.54 -2.29
N LYS A 92 -13.77 5.82 -3.60
CA LYS A 92 -13.62 7.19 -4.15
C LYS A 92 -14.70 8.18 -3.67
N SER A 93 -15.88 7.69 -3.34
CA SER A 93 -17.02 8.49 -2.86
C SER A 93 -17.16 8.48 -1.33
N ALA A 94 -16.25 7.82 -0.59
CA ALA A 94 -16.29 7.78 0.86
C ALA A 94 -15.99 9.17 1.46
N PRO A 95 -16.52 9.48 2.67
CA PRO A 95 -16.21 10.72 3.37
C PRO A 95 -14.71 10.94 3.52
N GLY A 96 -14.26 12.19 3.30
CA GLY A 96 -12.83 12.52 3.32
C GLY A 96 -12.12 12.21 4.66
N SER A 97 -12.85 12.28 5.78
CA SER A 97 -12.36 11.86 7.10
C SER A 97 -12.04 10.36 7.14
N VAL A 98 -12.95 9.52 6.65
CA VAL A 98 -12.77 8.06 6.58
C VAL A 98 -11.57 7.71 5.70
N VAL A 99 -11.50 8.28 4.49
CA VAL A 99 -10.38 8.08 3.57
C VAL A 99 -9.06 8.52 4.23
N SER A 100 -9.07 9.63 4.97
CA SER A 100 -7.86 10.13 5.64
C SER A 100 -7.39 9.18 6.74
N VAL A 101 -8.30 8.70 7.59
CA VAL A 101 -7.97 7.74 8.67
C VAL A 101 -7.41 6.44 8.09
N LEU A 102 -8.08 5.87 7.10
CA LEU A 102 -7.64 4.62 6.45
C LEU A 102 -6.29 4.78 5.74
N ALA A 103 -6.06 5.92 5.07
CA ALA A 103 -4.79 6.18 4.40
C ALA A 103 -3.63 6.39 5.40
N TRP A 104 -3.89 7.01 6.56
CA TRP A 104 -2.91 7.09 7.65
C TRP A 104 -2.62 5.71 8.25
N PHE A 105 -3.66 4.92 8.50
CA PHE A 105 -3.51 3.52 8.93
C PHE A 105 -2.62 2.75 7.93
N THR A 106 -2.90 2.87 6.62
CA THR A 106 -2.08 2.26 5.56
C THR A 106 -0.61 2.70 5.65
N THR A 107 -0.35 3.97 5.90
CA THR A 107 1.02 4.51 6.02
C THR A 107 1.75 3.92 7.21
N VAL A 108 1.11 3.89 8.38
CA VAL A 108 1.68 3.32 9.62
C VAL A 108 1.92 1.81 9.46
N TYR A 109 0.95 1.10 8.89
CA TYR A 109 1.07 -0.33 8.61
C TYR A 109 2.24 -0.63 7.66
N ALA A 110 2.38 0.15 6.58
CA ALA A 110 3.48 -0.01 5.64
C ALA A 110 4.85 0.24 6.31
N ALA A 111 4.96 1.26 7.17
CA ALA A 111 6.17 1.53 7.95
C ALA A 111 6.48 0.36 8.91
N ALA A 112 5.50 -0.13 9.66
CA ALA A 112 5.65 -1.27 10.54
C ALA A 112 6.06 -2.54 9.77
N SER A 113 5.48 -2.76 8.58
CA SER A 113 5.85 -3.88 7.71
C SER A 113 7.32 -3.84 7.30
N VAL A 114 7.90 -2.66 7.03
CA VAL A 114 9.34 -2.55 6.75
C VAL A 114 10.16 -3.05 7.94
N VAL A 115 9.84 -2.58 9.15
CA VAL A 115 10.58 -2.98 10.36
C VAL A 115 10.45 -4.48 10.60
N LEU A 116 9.23 -5.02 10.54
CA LEU A 116 8.98 -6.44 10.80
C LEU A 116 9.64 -7.35 9.77
N ASN A 117 9.60 -6.99 8.48
CA ASN A 117 10.24 -7.79 7.43
C ASN A 117 11.78 -7.69 7.44
N LEU A 118 12.35 -6.60 7.94
CA LEU A 118 13.79 -6.51 8.18
C LEU A 118 14.23 -7.30 9.43
N ALA A 119 13.36 -7.36 10.45
CA ALA A 119 13.64 -8.04 11.72
C ALA A 119 13.32 -9.55 11.70
N THR A 120 12.61 -10.05 10.67
CA THR A 120 12.26 -11.48 10.60
C THR A 120 13.50 -12.38 10.61
N HIS A 121 13.41 -13.52 11.32
CA HIS A 121 14.48 -14.53 11.37
C HIS A 121 14.55 -15.36 10.09
N SER A 122 13.47 -15.43 9.30
CA SER A 122 13.47 -16.15 8.03
C SER A 122 14.22 -15.39 6.94
N SER A 123 15.33 -15.95 6.47
CA SER A 123 16.09 -15.38 5.34
C SER A 123 15.26 -15.34 4.05
N SER A 124 14.43 -16.35 3.80
CA SER A 124 13.55 -16.44 2.64
C SER A 124 12.46 -15.38 2.67
N GLU A 125 11.79 -15.20 3.81
CA GLU A 125 10.79 -14.15 4.00
C GLU A 125 11.41 -12.76 3.85
N ARG A 126 12.55 -12.51 4.51
CA ARG A 126 13.27 -11.25 4.42
C ARG A 126 13.69 -10.91 2.99
N ALA A 127 14.22 -11.88 2.24
CA ALA A 127 14.69 -11.65 0.87
C ALA A 127 13.55 -11.21 -0.07
N VAL A 128 12.32 -11.70 0.14
CA VAL A 128 11.16 -11.39 -0.70
C VAL A 128 10.40 -10.17 -0.18
N PHE A 129 10.07 -10.16 1.12
CA PHE A 129 9.13 -9.17 1.64
C PHE A 129 9.78 -7.90 2.20
N ALA A 130 11.07 -7.89 2.57
CA ALA A 130 11.72 -6.65 2.97
C ALA A 130 11.81 -5.63 1.82
N PRO A 131 12.30 -5.97 0.61
CA PRO A 131 12.29 -5.05 -0.51
C PRO A 131 10.87 -4.67 -0.95
N THR A 132 9.91 -5.60 -0.90
CA THR A 132 8.50 -5.34 -1.21
C THR A 132 7.89 -4.34 -0.23
N ALA A 133 8.15 -4.48 1.07
CA ALA A 133 7.67 -3.56 2.10
C ALA A 133 8.28 -2.16 1.97
N ILE A 134 9.58 -2.07 1.67
CA ILE A 134 10.26 -0.78 1.42
C ILE A 134 9.64 -0.08 0.21
N LEU A 135 9.50 -0.80 -0.91
CA LEU A 135 8.86 -0.26 -2.11
C LEU A 135 7.44 0.25 -1.81
N LEU A 136 6.64 -0.58 -1.14
CA LEU A 136 5.28 -0.23 -0.77
C LEU A 136 5.24 1.03 0.10
N PHE A 137 6.09 1.13 1.11
CA PHE A 137 6.16 2.29 1.99
C PHE A 137 6.49 3.57 1.22
N VAL A 138 7.50 3.54 0.33
CA VAL A 138 7.86 4.68 -0.52
C VAL A 138 6.70 5.11 -1.41
N LEU A 139 6.01 4.17 -2.04
CA LEU A 139 4.86 4.45 -2.90
C LEU A 139 3.69 5.06 -2.11
N VAL A 140 3.38 4.52 -0.93
CA VAL A 140 2.32 5.04 -0.05
C VAL A 140 2.65 6.46 0.41
N VAL A 141 3.87 6.72 0.88
CA VAL A 141 4.30 8.07 1.31
C VAL A 141 4.23 9.05 0.14
N THR A 142 4.66 8.66 -1.05
CA THR A 142 4.58 9.51 -2.26
C THR A 142 3.13 9.88 -2.58
N ALA A 143 2.22 8.91 -2.54
CA ALA A 143 0.79 9.15 -2.74
C ALA A 143 0.19 10.09 -1.66
N MET A 144 0.63 9.95 -0.41
CA MET A 144 0.16 10.75 0.72
C MET A 144 0.64 12.21 0.67
N VAL A 145 1.93 12.44 0.37
CA VAL A 145 2.51 13.79 0.37
C VAL A 145 1.93 14.65 -0.73
N GLY A 146 1.82 14.13 -1.93
CA GLY A 146 1.33 14.89 -3.07
C GLY A 146 -0.18 15.19 -3.01
N SER A 147 -0.98 14.33 -2.38
CA SER A 147 -2.41 14.58 -2.19
C SER A 147 -2.73 15.66 -1.14
N ARG A 148 -1.74 16.11 -0.36
CA ARG A 148 -1.90 17.24 0.60
C ARG A 148 -1.79 18.61 -0.06
N ARG A 149 -1.07 18.72 -1.19
CA ARG A 149 -0.85 19.99 -1.89
C ARG A 149 -2.09 20.52 -2.64
N THR A 150 -3.15 19.72 -2.70
CA THR A 150 -4.38 20.01 -3.45
C THR A 150 -5.60 20.36 -2.57
N ARG A 151 -5.37 20.60 -1.28
CA ARG A 151 -6.41 21.07 -0.33
C ARG A 151 -6.28 22.54 -0.02
#